data_50ddf7cc6918a0ec252fb5173a5cbd07
#
_entry.id   50ddf7cc6918a0ec252fb5173a5cbd07
#
_cell.length_a   1.000
_cell.length_b   1.000
_cell.length_c   1.000
_cell.angle_alpha   90.00
_cell.angle_beta   90.00
_cell.angle_gamma   90.00
#
_symmetry.space_group_name_H-M   'P 1'
#
loop_
_entity.id
_entity.type
_entity.pdbx_description
1 polymer ?
#
loop_
_entity_poly.entity_id
_entity_poly.type
_entity_poly.pdbx_seq_one_letter_code
_entity_poly.pdbx_strand_id
1 'polypeptide(L)'
;MASLLSTQELSKQYGKQKAVHQVSLTINKGEICGLVGENGAGKTMLLRMLSGLISQTSGTITSSKNCRMGALIESPALQPNLSAIDNLRYMALQLNLKQADEKILETLAIVGLEDVDPKKKSKDFSLGMRQRLAIALAILDDPDFLILDEPINGLDPVGIKEMRSIILNLRNQYGMTILISSHILSELEMVVDRYIIMHKGLIVKEFSKQELEQTLEEQLYLQTNNHPKTLTTLEDHGIAYKIDKDYISLSSDTNVMNLIHLLINHEIEVKEIFKQQMSFEDYYLTLIQEGEEHDTLL
;
A
#
# COMPACT_ATOMS: atom_id res chain seq x y z
N MET A 1 -4.73 18.10 -6.93
CA MET A 1 -5.86 17.17 -7.16
C MET A 1 -7.00 17.54 -6.21
N ALA A 2 -8.26 17.20 -6.54
CA ALA A 2 -9.39 17.48 -5.66
C ALA A 2 -9.48 16.42 -4.56
N SER A 3 -9.65 16.83 -3.30
CA SER A 3 -9.84 15.92 -2.16
C SER A 3 -11.19 15.19 -2.29
N LEU A 4 -11.18 13.87 -2.13
CA LEU A 4 -12.38 13.03 -2.09
C LEU A 4 -12.82 12.79 -0.64
N LEU A 5 -11.87 12.48 0.24
CA LEU A 5 -12.09 12.23 1.65
C LEU A 5 -10.90 12.79 2.44
N SER A 6 -11.17 13.33 3.62
CA SER A 6 -10.13 13.75 4.57
C SER A 6 -10.51 13.42 6.00
N THR A 7 -9.51 13.21 6.84
CA THR A 7 -9.68 13.05 8.28
C THR A 7 -8.89 14.13 9.01
N GLN A 8 -9.36 14.49 10.19
CA GLN A 8 -8.68 15.40 11.10
C GLN A 8 -8.65 14.82 12.50
N GLU A 9 -7.46 14.55 13.00
CA GLU A 9 -7.16 13.99 14.33
C GLU A 9 -8.02 12.76 14.68
N LEU A 10 -8.29 11.91 13.68
CA LEU A 10 -9.16 10.77 13.81
C LEU A 10 -8.58 9.75 14.78
N SER A 11 -9.36 9.37 15.79
CA SER A 11 -8.90 8.42 16.81
C SER A 11 -9.94 7.37 17.13
N LYS A 12 -9.45 6.15 17.43
CA LYS A 12 -10.25 5.05 17.97
C LYS A 12 -9.56 4.44 19.17
N GLN A 13 -10.29 4.45 20.29
CA GLN A 13 -9.78 3.92 21.56
C GLN A 13 -10.76 2.89 22.14
N TYR A 14 -10.20 1.80 22.68
CA TYR A 14 -10.90 0.77 23.44
C TYR A 14 -10.28 0.67 24.83
N GLY A 15 -11.00 1.16 25.84
CA GLY A 15 -10.43 1.27 27.18
C GLY A 15 -9.17 2.13 27.21
N LYS A 16 -8.02 1.55 27.54
CA LYS A 16 -6.72 2.25 27.53
C LYS A 16 -5.96 2.11 26.20
N GLN A 17 -6.37 1.20 25.32
CA GLN A 17 -5.67 0.92 24.08
C GLN A 17 -6.15 1.86 22.96
N LYS A 18 -5.23 2.62 22.37
CA LYS A 18 -5.47 3.42 21.19
C LYS A 18 -5.16 2.58 19.95
N ALA A 19 -6.19 2.17 19.22
CA ALA A 19 -6.03 1.42 17.97
C ALA A 19 -5.69 2.33 16.79
N VAL A 20 -6.20 3.58 16.81
CA VAL A 20 -5.86 4.65 15.89
C VAL A 20 -5.74 5.93 16.71
N HIS A 21 -4.71 6.73 16.47
CA HIS A 21 -4.40 7.90 17.27
C HIS A 21 -4.11 9.12 16.42
N GLN A 22 -5.01 10.11 16.47
CA GLN A 22 -4.89 11.44 15.84
C GLN A 22 -4.48 11.40 14.35
N VAL A 23 -5.06 10.45 13.60
CA VAL A 23 -4.76 10.28 12.18
C VAL A 23 -5.42 11.39 11.36
N SER A 24 -4.59 12.19 10.69
CA SER A 24 -5.01 13.20 9.71
C SER A 24 -4.45 12.81 8.34
N LEU A 25 -5.33 12.51 7.40
CA LEU A 25 -4.96 12.13 6.04
C LEU A 25 -5.94 12.72 5.02
N THR A 26 -5.51 12.77 3.77
CA THR A 26 -6.37 13.19 2.65
C THR A 26 -6.25 12.17 1.53
N ILE A 27 -7.38 11.71 0.99
CA ILE A 27 -7.46 10.88 -0.20
C ILE A 27 -7.94 11.75 -1.36
N ASN A 28 -7.19 11.74 -2.46
CA ASN A 28 -7.48 12.54 -3.65
C ASN A 28 -8.26 11.73 -4.67
N LYS A 29 -9.07 12.43 -5.50
CA LYS A 29 -9.82 11.79 -6.57
C LYS A 29 -8.91 11.12 -7.60
N GLY A 30 -9.24 9.85 -7.95
CA GLY A 30 -8.61 9.11 -9.03
C GLY A 30 -7.23 8.54 -8.68
N GLU A 31 -6.77 8.64 -7.41
CA GLU A 31 -5.53 7.99 -6.98
C GLU A 31 -5.78 6.57 -6.43
N ILE A 32 -4.77 5.72 -6.53
CA ILE A 32 -4.67 4.50 -5.74
C ILE A 32 -3.72 4.79 -4.59
N CYS A 33 -4.24 4.80 -3.36
CA CYS A 33 -3.47 5.05 -2.16
C CYS A 33 -3.22 3.74 -1.41
N GLY A 34 -1.96 3.43 -1.08
CA GLY A 34 -1.55 2.26 -0.32
C GLY A 34 -1.41 2.57 1.17
N LEU A 35 -2.17 1.89 2.01
CA LEU A 35 -2.03 1.93 3.47
C LEU A 35 -1.14 0.77 3.92
N VAL A 36 0.08 1.09 4.29
CA VAL A 36 1.14 0.14 4.63
C VAL A 36 1.34 0.05 6.13
N GLY A 37 1.59 -1.14 6.63
CA GLY A 37 1.93 -1.36 8.05
C GLY A 37 1.85 -2.83 8.40
N GLU A 38 2.53 -3.23 9.47
CA GLU A 38 2.46 -4.59 10.01
C GLU A 38 1.07 -4.96 10.55
N ASN A 39 0.90 -6.23 10.87
CA ASN A 39 -0.29 -6.70 11.55
C ASN A 39 -0.41 -6.04 12.93
N GLY A 40 -1.58 -5.46 13.21
CA GLY A 40 -1.80 -4.69 14.43
C GLY A 40 -1.45 -3.21 14.36
N ALA A 41 -0.91 -2.70 13.24
CA ALA A 41 -0.62 -1.27 13.05
C ALA A 41 -1.86 -0.35 13.12
N GLY A 42 -3.08 -0.91 13.03
CA GLY A 42 -4.33 -0.15 13.07
C GLY A 42 -5.02 0.03 11.72
N LYS A 43 -4.47 -0.53 10.62
CA LYS A 43 -4.99 -0.39 9.25
C LYS A 43 -6.48 -0.71 9.14
N THR A 44 -6.86 -1.95 9.47
CA THR A 44 -8.27 -2.40 9.40
C THR A 44 -9.20 -1.52 10.26
N MET A 45 -8.73 -1.05 11.42
CA MET A 45 -9.51 -0.18 12.28
C MET A 45 -9.74 1.19 11.61
N LEU A 46 -8.71 1.75 11.00
CA LEU A 46 -8.83 2.98 10.21
C LEU A 46 -9.82 2.78 9.04
N LEU A 47 -9.66 1.71 8.27
CA LEU A 47 -10.54 1.41 7.13
C LEU A 47 -12.02 1.23 7.55
N ARG A 48 -12.26 0.59 8.69
CA ARG A 48 -13.63 0.45 9.26
C ARG A 48 -14.24 1.79 9.67
N MET A 49 -13.44 2.74 10.18
CA MET A 49 -13.92 4.08 10.47
C MET A 49 -14.23 4.86 9.19
N LEU A 50 -13.32 4.82 8.20
CA LEU A 50 -13.50 5.51 6.92
C LEU A 50 -14.73 5.00 6.16
N SER A 51 -15.01 3.69 6.23
CA SER A 51 -16.19 3.07 5.60
C SER A 51 -17.49 3.25 6.41
N GLY A 52 -17.42 3.84 7.60
CA GLY A 52 -18.60 4.02 8.47
C GLY A 52 -19.06 2.76 9.19
N LEU A 53 -18.32 1.63 9.10
CA LEU A 53 -18.65 0.40 9.82
C LEU A 53 -18.55 0.56 11.34
N ILE A 54 -17.68 1.43 11.81
CA ILE A 54 -17.55 1.78 13.22
C ILE A 54 -17.41 3.30 13.37
N SER A 55 -17.90 3.83 14.48
CA SER A 55 -17.71 5.25 14.81
C SER A 55 -16.35 5.49 15.46
N GLN A 56 -15.75 6.64 15.16
CA GLN A 56 -14.54 7.14 15.82
C GLN A 56 -14.82 7.48 17.29
N THR A 57 -13.76 7.54 18.10
CA THR A 57 -13.82 8.07 19.48
C THR A 57 -13.70 9.60 19.48
N SER A 58 -12.84 10.15 18.63
CA SER A 58 -12.65 11.58 18.42
C SER A 58 -12.15 11.89 17.01
N GLY A 59 -12.09 13.17 16.65
CA GLY A 59 -11.72 13.63 15.32
C GLY A 59 -12.91 13.62 14.36
N THR A 60 -12.65 13.98 13.10
CA THR A 60 -13.68 14.10 12.06
C THR A 60 -13.29 13.39 10.78
N ILE A 61 -14.29 12.92 10.04
CA ILE A 61 -14.17 12.42 8.67
C ILE A 61 -15.04 13.31 7.79
N THR A 62 -14.45 13.85 6.73
CA THR A 62 -15.16 14.67 5.75
C THR A 62 -15.00 14.05 4.38
N SER A 63 -16.11 13.81 3.68
CA SER A 63 -16.11 13.31 2.30
C SER A 63 -16.71 14.34 1.35
N SER A 64 -16.37 14.24 0.06
CA SER A 64 -17.01 15.06 -0.97
C SER A 64 -18.53 14.78 -1.01
N LYS A 65 -19.29 15.79 -1.42
CA LYS A 65 -20.76 15.68 -1.47
C LYS A 65 -21.17 14.54 -2.41
N ASN A 66 -22.07 13.67 -1.91
CA ASN A 66 -22.59 12.50 -2.63
C ASN A 66 -21.53 11.43 -3.00
N CYS A 67 -20.39 11.36 -2.30
CA CYS A 67 -19.40 10.30 -2.49
C CYS A 67 -20.02 8.93 -2.13
N ARG A 68 -20.14 8.05 -3.13
CA ARG A 68 -20.54 6.66 -2.92
C ARG A 68 -19.29 5.84 -2.60
N MET A 69 -19.42 4.94 -1.62
CA MET A 69 -18.29 4.15 -1.14
C MET A 69 -18.61 2.66 -1.22
N GLY A 70 -17.70 1.90 -1.82
CA GLY A 70 -17.67 0.45 -1.75
C GLY A 70 -16.54 0.02 -0.79
N ALA A 71 -16.70 -1.09 -0.09
CA ALA A 71 -15.67 -1.59 0.81
C ALA A 71 -15.62 -3.12 0.86
N LEU A 72 -14.40 -3.64 0.81
CA LEU A 72 -14.06 -5.02 1.16
C LEU A 72 -13.13 -4.97 2.36
N ILE A 73 -13.64 -5.26 3.55
CA ILE A 73 -12.89 -5.21 4.80
C ILE A 73 -12.96 -6.57 5.47
N GLU A 74 -11.78 -7.14 5.77
CA GLU A 74 -11.60 -8.50 6.31
C GLU A 74 -12.08 -9.60 5.35
N SER A 75 -13.18 -10.29 5.69
CA SER A 75 -13.68 -11.39 4.88
C SER A 75 -14.87 -11.00 4.02
N PRO A 76 -14.96 -11.54 2.80
CA PRO A 76 -16.10 -11.29 1.92
C PRO A 76 -17.43 -11.70 2.55
N ALA A 77 -18.39 -10.78 2.60
CA ALA A 77 -19.74 -11.05 3.07
C ALA A 77 -20.59 -11.83 2.02
N LEU A 78 -20.09 -12.99 1.60
CA LEU A 78 -20.73 -13.83 0.60
C LEU A 78 -21.79 -14.74 1.22
N GLN A 79 -22.89 -14.94 0.50
CA GLN A 79 -23.85 -15.98 0.81
C GLN A 79 -23.35 -17.32 0.24
N PRO A 80 -22.85 -18.26 1.07
CA PRO A 80 -22.07 -19.40 0.61
C PRO A 80 -22.86 -20.38 -0.27
N ASN A 81 -24.17 -20.42 -0.11
CA ASN A 81 -25.06 -21.30 -0.87
C ASN A 81 -25.66 -20.64 -2.14
N LEU A 82 -25.32 -19.41 -2.42
CA LEU A 82 -25.70 -18.69 -3.64
C LEU A 82 -24.58 -18.74 -4.68
N SER A 83 -24.95 -18.64 -5.96
CA SER A 83 -24.00 -18.47 -7.06
C SER A 83 -23.41 -17.04 -7.07
N ALA A 84 -22.47 -16.73 -7.98
CA ALA A 84 -21.97 -15.36 -8.15
C ALA A 84 -23.11 -14.40 -8.52
N ILE A 85 -23.90 -14.78 -9.53
CA ILE A 85 -25.04 -13.99 -10.01
C ILE A 85 -26.05 -13.76 -8.88
N ASP A 86 -26.39 -14.80 -8.11
CA ASP A 86 -27.40 -14.69 -7.06
C ASP A 86 -26.88 -13.87 -5.85
N ASN A 87 -25.59 -13.91 -5.56
CA ASN A 87 -24.98 -12.99 -4.56
C ASN A 87 -25.12 -11.53 -4.99
N LEU A 88 -24.84 -11.24 -6.27
CA LEU A 88 -24.97 -9.88 -6.81
C LEU A 88 -26.43 -9.46 -6.90
N ARG A 89 -27.36 -10.34 -7.29
CA ARG A 89 -28.81 -10.05 -7.25
C ARG A 89 -29.29 -9.73 -5.84
N TYR A 90 -28.83 -10.49 -4.85
CA TYR A 90 -29.16 -10.23 -3.45
C TYR A 90 -28.70 -8.84 -3.01
N MET A 91 -27.47 -8.43 -3.38
CA MET A 91 -26.95 -7.09 -3.12
C MET A 91 -27.73 -6.02 -3.90
N ALA A 92 -28.01 -6.25 -5.18
CA ALA A 92 -28.78 -5.31 -6.01
C ALA A 92 -30.17 -5.02 -5.44
N LEU A 93 -30.84 -6.03 -4.87
CA LEU A 93 -32.12 -5.87 -4.16
C LEU A 93 -31.99 -4.97 -2.92
N GLN A 94 -30.91 -5.13 -2.13
CA GLN A 94 -30.65 -4.29 -0.96
C GLN A 94 -30.38 -2.83 -1.34
N LEU A 95 -29.69 -2.63 -2.48
CA LEU A 95 -29.37 -1.30 -3.01
C LEU A 95 -30.51 -0.67 -3.82
N ASN A 96 -31.62 -1.39 -4.04
CA ASN A 96 -32.73 -0.98 -4.91
C ASN A 96 -32.29 -0.58 -6.33
N LEU A 97 -31.32 -1.31 -6.90
CA LEU A 97 -30.77 -1.00 -8.21
C LEU A 97 -31.79 -1.26 -9.32
N LYS A 98 -31.94 -0.29 -10.21
CA LYS A 98 -32.69 -0.46 -11.46
C LYS A 98 -31.81 -1.17 -12.49
N GLN A 99 -32.41 -1.98 -13.38
CA GLN A 99 -31.67 -2.73 -14.43
C GLN A 99 -30.56 -3.61 -13.86
N ALA A 100 -30.80 -4.26 -12.72
CA ALA A 100 -29.80 -5.02 -11.99
C ALA A 100 -29.13 -6.13 -12.81
N ASP A 101 -29.85 -6.81 -13.71
CA ASP A 101 -29.28 -7.92 -14.48
C ASP A 101 -28.17 -7.49 -15.44
N GLU A 102 -28.33 -6.34 -16.14
CA GLU A 102 -27.27 -5.80 -16.99
C GLU A 102 -26.05 -5.39 -16.17
N LYS A 103 -26.26 -4.71 -15.06
CA LYS A 103 -25.20 -4.27 -14.15
C LYS A 103 -24.45 -5.44 -13.53
N ILE A 104 -25.15 -6.52 -13.19
CA ILE A 104 -24.55 -7.75 -12.67
C ILE A 104 -23.60 -8.37 -13.70
N LEU A 105 -24.05 -8.48 -14.95
CA LEU A 105 -23.20 -9.08 -16.01
C LEU A 105 -21.96 -8.21 -16.29
N GLU A 106 -22.13 -6.89 -16.37
CA GLU A 106 -21.01 -5.95 -16.48
C GLU A 106 -20.03 -6.12 -15.33
N THR A 107 -20.53 -6.15 -14.09
CA THR A 107 -19.71 -6.25 -12.89
C THR A 107 -18.94 -7.60 -12.85
N LEU A 108 -19.57 -8.71 -13.26
CA LEU A 108 -18.90 -10.01 -13.37
C LEU A 108 -17.77 -9.97 -14.40
N ALA A 109 -17.98 -9.32 -15.54
CA ALA A 109 -16.93 -9.14 -16.56
C ALA A 109 -15.77 -8.30 -16.04
N ILE A 110 -16.04 -7.22 -15.29
CA ILE A 110 -14.99 -6.37 -14.68
C ILE A 110 -14.06 -7.19 -13.79
N VAL A 111 -14.61 -8.15 -13.02
CA VAL A 111 -13.83 -8.95 -12.07
C VAL A 111 -13.39 -10.31 -12.63
N GLY A 112 -13.64 -10.60 -13.92
CA GLY A 112 -13.26 -11.85 -14.61
C GLY A 112 -13.97 -13.09 -14.05
N LEU A 113 -15.27 -12.97 -13.77
CA LEU A 113 -16.13 -14.06 -13.32
C LEU A 113 -17.28 -14.37 -14.28
N GLU A 114 -17.29 -13.81 -15.48
CA GLU A 114 -18.32 -13.95 -16.50
C GLU A 114 -18.47 -15.39 -17.02
N ASP A 115 -17.37 -16.13 -17.12
CA ASP A 115 -17.33 -17.51 -17.64
C ASP A 115 -17.54 -18.58 -16.54
N VAL A 116 -17.77 -18.17 -15.30
CA VAL A 116 -18.00 -19.10 -14.19
C VAL A 116 -19.40 -19.72 -14.33
N ASP A 117 -19.50 -21.06 -14.18
CA ASP A 117 -20.78 -21.76 -14.19
C ASP A 117 -21.81 -21.03 -13.31
N PRO A 118 -22.92 -20.54 -13.88
CA PRO A 118 -23.94 -19.78 -13.16
C PRO A 118 -24.57 -20.52 -11.97
N LYS A 119 -24.44 -21.86 -11.92
CA LYS A 119 -24.97 -22.70 -10.83
C LYS A 119 -23.95 -22.99 -9.75
N LYS A 120 -22.65 -22.71 -9.99
CA LYS A 120 -21.57 -22.97 -9.03
C LYS A 120 -21.75 -22.09 -7.80
N LYS A 121 -21.81 -22.69 -6.63
CA LYS A 121 -21.99 -21.99 -5.34
C LYS A 121 -20.71 -21.28 -4.91
N SER A 122 -20.84 -20.14 -4.27
CA SER A 122 -19.66 -19.36 -3.81
C SER A 122 -18.83 -20.08 -2.75
N LYS A 123 -19.39 -21.03 -1.99
CA LYS A 123 -18.63 -21.91 -1.08
C LYS A 123 -17.63 -22.81 -1.81
N ASP A 124 -17.88 -23.12 -3.08
CA ASP A 124 -17.04 -23.99 -3.92
C ASP A 124 -16.03 -23.17 -4.77
N PHE A 125 -15.95 -21.87 -4.54
CA PHE A 125 -15.00 -20.96 -5.19
C PHE A 125 -13.61 -21.09 -4.57
N SER A 126 -12.56 -20.91 -5.39
CA SER A 126 -11.20 -20.67 -4.88
C SER A 126 -11.16 -19.37 -4.05
N LEU A 127 -10.09 -19.16 -3.29
CA LEU A 127 -9.93 -17.92 -2.54
C LEU A 127 -9.96 -16.70 -3.48
N GLY A 128 -9.22 -16.74 -4.60
CA GLY A 128 -9.22 -15.67 -5.60
C GLY A 128 -10.60 -15.40 -6.21
N MET A 129 -11.37 -16.45 -6.52
CA MET A 129 -12.76 -16.26 -6.99
C MET A 129 -13.64 -15.60 -5.93
N ARG A 130 -13.48 -15.96 -4.64
CA ARG A 130 -14.23 -15.31 -3.55
C ARG A 130 -13.84 -13.85 -3.38
N GLN A 131 -12.55 -13.52 -3.45
CA GLN A 131 -12.07 -12.14 -3.39
C GLN A 131 -12.59 -11.30 -4.56
N ARG A 132 -12.55 -11.85 -5.79
CA ARG A 132 -13.10 -11.18 -6.98
C ARG A 132 -14.60 -10.94 -6.86
N LEU A 133 -15.35 -11.92 -6.37
CA LEU A 133 -16.79 -11.74 -6.12
C LEU A 133 -17.07 -10.70 -5.02
N ALA A 134 -16.23 -10.62 -4.00
CA ALA A 134 -16.35 -9.59 -2.96
C ALA A 134 -16.11 -8.18 -3.51
N ILE A 135 -15.13 -8.01 -4.39
CA ILE A 135 -14.94 -6.75 -5.11
C ILE A 135 -16.15 -6.46 -5.99
N ALA A 136 -16.69 -7.45 -6.71
CA ALA A 136 -17.90 -7.28 -7.51
C ALA A 136 -19.07 -6.74 -6.68
N LEU A 137 -19.28 -7.26 -5.47
CA LEU A 137 -20.30 -6.74 -4.55
C LEU A 137 -20.03 -5.30 -4.13
N ALA A 138 -18.76 -4.95 -3.87
CA ALA A 138 -18.35 -3.62 -3.45
C ALA A 138 -18.48 -2.56 -4.55
N ILE A 139 -18.37 -2.96 -5.83
CA ILE A 139 -18.42 -2.03 -6.98
C ILE A 139 -19.79 -2.00 -7.68
N LEU A 140 -20.75 -2.81 -7.26
CA LEU A 140 -22.02 -3.01 -7.96
C LEU A 140 -22.84 -1.72 -8.14
N ASP A 141 -22.73 -0.76 -7.22
CA ASP A 141 -23.40 0.56 -7.26
C ASP A 141 -22.48 1.69 -7.77
N ASP A 142 -21.47 1.39 -8.58
CA ASP A 142 -20.52 2.35 -9.14
C ASP A 142 -19.98 3.36 -8.09
N PRO A 143 -19.25 2.91 -7.07
CA PRO A 143 -18.72 3.81 -6.06
C PRO A 143 -17.67 4.75 -6.62
N ASP A 144 -17.61 5.97 -6.07
CA ASP A 144 -16.51 6.92 -6.34
C ASP A 144 -15.23 6.53 -5.59
N PHE A 145 -15.39 5.84 -4.46
CA PHE A 145 -14.31 5.43 -3.55
C PHE A 145 -14.45 3.96 -3.17
N LEU A 146 -13.37 3.20 -3.36
CA LEU A 146 -13.29 1.78 -3.03
C LEU A 146 -12.23 1.55 -1.96
N ILE A 147 -12.60 0.89 -0.87
CA ILE A 147 -11.70 0.49 0.21
C ILE A 147 -11.46 -1.02 0.12
N LEU A 148 -10.19 -1.43 0.07
CA LEU A 148 -9.77 -2.83 -0.01
C LEU A 148 -8.79 -3.17 1.12
N ASP A 149 -9.23 -4.00 2.06
CA ASP A 149 -8.39 -4.46 3.18
C ASP A 149 -7.75 -5.80 2.83
N GLU A 150 -6.43 -5.79 2.62
CA GLU A 150 -5.60 -6.97 2.31
C GLU A 150 -6.15 -7.86 1.15
N PRO A 151 -6.57 -7.29 -0.01
CA PRO A 151 -7.32 -8.03 -1.03
C PRO A 151 -6.51 -9.12 -1.73
N ILE A 152 -5.18 -9.08 -1.65
CA ILE A 152 -4.26 -10.05 -2.27
C ILE A 152 -3.73 -11.11 -1.29
N ASN A 153 -4.06 -10.97 -0.01
CA ASN A 153 -3.53 -11.86 1.02
C ASN A 153 -3.98 -13.31 0.81
N GLY A 154 -3.01 -14.24 0.80
CA GLY A 154 -3.24 -15.67 0.63
C GLY A 154 -3.56 -16.12 -0.80
N LEU A 155 -3.50 -15.23 -1.79
CA LEU A 155 -3.64 -15.60 -3.21
C LEU A 155 -2.36 -16.23 -3.74
N ASP A 156 -2.52 -17.10 -4.72
CA ASP A 156 -1.40 -17.60 -5.53
C ASP A 156 -0.91 -16.52 -6.52
N PRO A 157 0.28 -16.68 -7.15
CA PRO A 157 0.83 -15.66 -8.04
C PRO A 157 -0.08 -15.28 -9.22
N VAL A 158 -0.90 -16.21 -9.69
CA VAL A 158 -1.86 -15.95 -10.78
C VAL A 158 -2.99 -15.06 -10.25
N GLY A 159 -3.57 -15.42 -9.10
CA GLY A 159 -4.62 -14.63 -8.44
C GLY A 159 -4.16 -13.23 -8.07
N ILE A 160 -2.91 -13.04 -7.64
CA ILE A 160 -2.31 -11.71 -7.36
C ILE A 160 -2.29 -10.88 -8.65
N LYS A 161 -1.81 -11.45 -9.77
CA LYS A 161 -1.76 -10.75 -11.06
C LYS A 161 -3.15 -10.36 -11.57
N GLU A 162 -4.13 -11.26 -11.43
CA GLU A 162 -5.53 -10.98 -11.78
C GLU A 162 -6.11 -9.86 -10.93
N MET A 163 -5.91 -9.91 -9.61
CA MET A 163 -6.37 -8.89 -8.68
C MET A 163 -5.78 -7.52 -9.00
N ARG A 164 -4.47 -7.46 -9.27
CA ARG A 164 -3.77 -6.24 -9.70
C ARG A 164 -4.40 -5.66 -10.97
N SER A 165 -4.67 -6.51 -11.96
CA SER A 165 -5.31 -6.08 -13.23
C SER A 165 -6.70 -5.50 -12.98
N ILE A 166 -7.49 -6.08 -12.09
CA ILE A 166 -8.81 -5.57 -11.70
C ILE A 166 -8.67 -4.19 -11.05
N ILE A 167 -7.78 -4.03 -10.06
CA ILE A 167 -7.57 -2.76 -9.34
C ILE A 167 -7.17 -1.64 -10.32
N LEU A 168 -6.20 -1.91 -11.20
CA LEU A 168 -5.77 -0.94 -12.21
C LEU A 168 -6.87 -0.62 -13.22
N ASN A 169 -7.67 -1.60 -13.62
CA ASN A 169 -8.81 -1.39 -14.51
C ASN A 169 -9.88 -0.49 -13.87
N LEU A 170 -10.23 -0.73 -12.61
CA LEU A 170 -11.20 0.09 -11.86
C LEU A 170 -10.75 1.55 -11.78
N ARG A 171 -9.46 1.80 -11.56
CA ARG A 171 -8.92 3.17 -11.58
C ARG A 171 -8.89 3.76 -12.98
N ASN A 172 -8.35 3.04 -13.97
CA ASN A 172 -8.04 3.61 -15.30
C ASN A 172 -9.26 3.74 -16.20
N GLN A 173 -10.19 2.81 -16.15
CA GLN A 173 -11.38 2.79 -17.02
C GLN A 173 -12.61 3.39 -16.33
N TYR A 174 -12.74 3.18 -15.02
CA TYR A 174 -13.92 3.60 -14.26
C TYR A 174 -13.66 4.84 -13.38
N GLY A 175 -12.41 5.34 -13.36
CA GLY A 175 -12.04 6.56 -12.61
C GLY A 175 -12.20 6.45 -11.09
N MET A 176 -12.27 5.22 -10.56
CA MET A 176 -12.44 4.99 -9.12
C MET A 176 -11.20 5.45 -8.34
N THR A 177 -11.43 6.05 -7.19
CA THR A 177 -10.41 6.28 -6.19
C THR A 177 -10.30 5.05 -5.31
N ILE A 178 -9.10 4.57 -5.01
CA ILE A 178 -8.93 3.31 -4.28
C ILE A 178 -7.99 3.52 -3.10
N LEU A 179 -8.40 3.05 -1.91
CA LEU A 179 -7.54 2.89 -0.75
C LEU A 179 -7.35 1.40 -0.49
N ILE A 180 -6.12 0.93 -0.63
CA ILE A 180 -5.77 -0.48 -0.47
C ILE A 180 -4.81 -0.65 0.70
N SER A 181 -5.11 -1.53 1.67
CA SER A 181 -4.16 -1.93 2.69
C SER A 181 -3.39 -3.17 2.27
N SER A 182 -2.12 -3.23 2.63
CA SER A 182 -1.31 -4.43 2.55
C SER A 182 -0.12 -4.38 3.51
N HIS A 183 0.38 -5.55 3.87
CA HIS A 183 1.67 -5.75 4.49
C HIS A 183 2.73 -6.28 3.50
N ILE A 184 2.34 -6.55 2.24
CA ILE A 184 3.21 -7.01 1.16
C ILE A 184 3.57 -5.80 0.30
N LEU A 185 4.72 -5.19 0.56
CA LEU A 185 5.15 -3.92 -0.04
C LEU A 185 5.37 -4.03 -1.55
N SER A 186 6.06 -5.09 -1.98
CA SER A 186 6.37 -5.35 -3.39
C SER A 186 5.12 -5.44 -4.30
N GLU A 187 3.99 -5.89 -3.76
CA GLU A 187 2.74 -5.95 -4.51
C GLU A 187 2.07 -4.57 -4.62
N LEU A 188 2.18 -3.75 -3.57
CA LEU A 188 1.67 -2.37 -3.61
C LEU A 188 2.44 -1.50 -4.61
N GLU A 189 3.76 -1.65 -4.72
CA GLU A 189 4.59 -0.90 -5.68
C GLU A 189 4.09 -0.98 -7.12
N MET A 190 3.41 -2.07 -7.46
CA MET A 190 2.90 -2.32 -8.80
C MET A 190 1.59 -1.58 -9.13
N VAL A 191 0.87 -1.08 -8.11
CA VAL A 191 -0.49 -0.54 -8.30
C VAL A 191 -0.69 0.87 -7.74
N VAL A 192 0.03 1.27 -6.68
CA VAL A 192 -0.26 2.51 -5.96
C VAL A 192 0.46 3.72 -6.53
N ASP A 193 -0.15 4.89 -6.35
CA ASP A 193 0.42 6.20 -6.70
C ASP A 193 1.05 6.89 -5.48
N ARG A 194 0.56 6.58 -4.26
CA ARG A 194 0.99 7.18 -3.00
C ARG A 194 0.87 6.18 -1.84
N TYR A 195 1.78 6.28 -0.89
CA TYR A 195 1.86 5.42 0.29
C TYR A 195 1.56 6.21 1.55
N ILE A 196 0.85 5.57 2.48
CA ILE A 196 0.63 6.01 3.86
C ILE A 196 1.19 4.92 4.76
N ILE A 197 2.28 5.22 5.47
CA ILE A 197 2.90 4.28 6.40
C ILE A 197 2.25 4.43 7.76
N MET A 198 1.72 3.33 8.28
CA MET A 198 1.05 3.29 9.58
C MET A 198 1.75 2.34 10.54
N HIS A 199 2.06 2.82 11.75
CA HIS A 199 2.67 2.04 12.83
C HIS A 199 2.03 2.38 14.16
N LYS A 200 1.69 1.37 14.97
CA LYS A 200 1.08 1.52 16.33
C LYS A 200 -0.07 2.55 16.41
N GLY A 201 -0.91 2.59 15.38
CA GLY A 201 -2.07 3.48 15.33
C GLY A 201 -1.80 4.91 14.83
N LEU A 202 -0.56 5.23 14.46
CA LEU A 202 -0.12 6.53 13.97
C LEU A 202 0.25 6.45 12.47
N ILE A 203 0.10 7.56 11.75
CA ILE A 203 0.75 7.74 10.46
C ILE A 203 2.18 8.21 10.73
N VAL A 204 3.16 7.39 10.29
CA VAL A 204 4.59 7.70 10.43
C VAL A 204 5.05 8.59 9.28
N LYS A 205 4.63 8.25 8.05
CA LYS A 205 5.03 8.98 6.84
C LYS A 205 4.04 8.80 5.71
N GLU A 206 3.94 9.82 4.86
CA GLU A 206 3.25 9.77 3.58
C GLU A 206 4.23 10.20 2.49
N PHE A 207 4.19 9.54 1.33
CA PHE A 207 5.00 9.89 0.17
C PHE A 207 4.39 9.32 -1.12
N SER A 208 4.66 9.99 -2.23
CA SER A 208 4.27 9.54 -3.56
C SER A 208 5.19 8.39 -4.03
N LYS A 209 4.73 7.65 -5.04
CA LYS A 209 5.56 6.65 -5.71
C LYS A 209 6.87 7.25 -6.25
N GLN A 210 6.80 8.45 -6.82
CA GLN A 210 7.98 9.14 -7.35
C GLN A 210 8.99 9.51 -6.25
N GLU A 211 8.52 9.97 -5.08
CA GLU A 211 9.40 10.26 -3.93
C GLU A 211 10.04 8.98 -3.39
N LEU A 212 9.30 7.86 -3.36
CA LEU A 212 9.86 6.56 -2.99
C LEU A 212 10.97 6.14 -3.96
N GLU A 213 10.70 6.18 -5.28
CA GLU A 213 11.67 5.81 -6.32
C GLU A 213 12.96 6.62 -6.19
N GLN A 214 12.87 7.94 -5.92
CA GLN A 214 14.03 8.80 -5.66
C GLN A 214 14.76 8.43 -4.37
N THR A 215 14.04 8.01 -3.33
CA THR A 215 14.64 7.60 -2.05
C THR A 215 15.35 6.25 -2.17
N LEU A 216 14.83 5.35 -3.00
CA LEU A 216 15.37 4.01 -3.25
C LEU A 216 16.41 3.99 -4.39
N GLU A 217 16.97 5.14 -4.79
CA GLU A 217 17.98 5.20 -5.83
C GLU A 217 19.17 4.26 -5.53
N GLU A 218 19.68 3.66 -6.60
CA GLU A 218 20.87 2.79 -6.52
C GLU A 218 22.03 3.55 -5.87
N GLN A 219 22.72 2.94 -4.94
CA GLN A 219 23.91 3.47 -4.29
C GLN A 219 25.11 2.57 -4.53
N LEU A 220 26.29 3.16 -4.52
CA LEU A 220 27.57 2.44 -4.60
C LEU A 220 28.07 2.17 -3.18
N TYR A 221 28.18 0.90 -2.81
CA TYR A 221 28.69 0.45 -1.52
C TYR A 221 30.16 0.09 -1.64
N LEU A 222 30.96 0.59 -0.69
CA LEU A 222 32.40 0.41 -0.62
C LEU A 222 32.79 -0.11 0.76
N GLN A 223 33.57 -1.18 0.80
CA GLN A 223 34.28 -1.64 1.98
C GLN A 223 35.78 -1.65 1.75
N THR A 224 36.57 -1.16 2.72
CA THR A 224 38.01 -1.05 2.62
C THR A 224 38.72 -1.67 3.83
N ASN A 225 40.03 -1.84 3.74
CA ASN A 225 40.86 -2.31 4.85
C ASN A 225 41.07 -1.24 5.95
N ASN A 226 40.87 0.05 5.63
CA ASN A 226 41.07 1.17 6.56
C ASN A 226 39.95 2.22 6.44
N HIS A 227 38.87 1.98 7.14
CA HIS A 227 37.68 2.81 7.09
C HIS A 227 37.97 4.30 7.42
N PRO A 228 38.67 4.66 8.54
CA PRO A 228 38.97 6.06 8.85
C PRO A 228 39.79 6.76 7.76
N LYS A 229 40.83 6.13 7.23
CA LYS A 229 41.65 6.70 6.16
C LYS A 229 40.86 6.91 4.88
N THR A 230 39.92 6.00 4.59
CA THR A 230 39.00 6.14 3.45
C THR A 230 38.12 7.37 3.58
N LEU A 231 37.47 7.58 4.73
CA LEU A 231 36.62 8.74 4.95
C LEU A 231 37.38 10.06 4.76
N THR A 232 38.56 10.20 5.37
CA THR A 232 39.41 11.39 5.18
C THR A 232 39.74 11.61 3.70
N THR A 233 40.10 10.53 2.98
CA THR A 233 40.46 10.61 1.55
C THR A 233 39.27 11.08 0.71
N LEU A 234 38.02 10.60 1.00
CA LEU A 234 36.80 11.01 0.31
C LEU A 234 36.49 12.49 0.59
N GLU A 235 36.63 12.93 1.85
CA GLU A 235 36.43 14.32 2.26
C GLU A 235 37.41 15.27 1.55
N ASP A 236 38.71 14.94 1.53
CA ASP A 236 39.74 15.73 0.88
C ASP A 236 39.50 15.92 -0.62
N HIS A 237 38.78 15.00 -1.24
CA HIS A 237 38.44 15.05 -2.68
C HIS A 237 37.00 15.49 -2.95
N GLY A 238 36.25 15.94 -1.90
CA GLY A 238 34.89 16.46 -2.04
C GLY A 238 33.86 15.42 -2.47
N ILE A 239 34.13 14.13 -2.19
CA ILE A 239 33.21 13.03 -2.51
C ILE A 239 32.26 12.85 -1.33
N ALA A 240 30.97 13.12 -1.56
CA ALA A 240 29.94 12.93 -0.55
C ALA A 240 29.71 11.44 -0.27
N TYR A 241 29.56 11.11 1.00
CA TYR A 241 29.33 9.74 1.44
C TYR A 241 28.36 9.67 2.63
N LYS A 242 27.83 8.46 2.88
CA LYS A 242 27.15 8.10 4.12
C LYS A 242 27.77 6.83 4.69
N ILE A 243 27.68 6.63 5.99
CA ILE A 243 28.14 5.39 6.64
C ILE A 243 26.90 4.50 6.85
N ASP A 244 26.95 3.29 6.33
CA ASP A 244 25.93 2.27 6.50
C ASP A 244 26.57 0.98 7.05
N LYS A 245 26.51 0.82 8.37
CA LYS A 245 27.15 -0.29 9.11
C LYS A 245 28.65 -0.37 8.79
N ASP A 246 29.06 -1.45 8.12
CA ASP A 246 30.45 -1.72 7.75
C ASP A 246 30.82 -1.17 6.36
N TYR A 247 29.87 -0.52 5.67
CA TYR A 247 30.06 0.02 4.32
C TYR A 247 30.03 1.54 4.30
N ILE A 248 30.69 2.09 3.30
CA ILE A 248 30.57 3.50 2.91
C ILE A 248 29.66 3.54 1.68
N SER A 249 28.56 4.26 1.77
CA SER A 249 27.60 4.44 0.68
C SER A 249 27.91 5.75 -0.05
N LEU A 250 27.99 5.68 -1.38
CA LEU A 250 28.29 6.77 -2.29
C LEU A 250 27.18 6.89 -3.35
N SER A 251 27.09 8.03 -4.02
CA SER A 251 26.19 8.18 -5.16
C SER A 251 26.48 7.14 -6.24
N SER A 252 25.42 6.60 -6.85
CA SER A 252 25.52 5.66 -8.00
C SER A 252 26.27 6.25 -9.20
N ASP A 253 26.25 7.60 -9.32
CA ASP A 253 26.97 8.33 -10.38
C ASP A 253 28.49 8.38 -10.17
N THR A 254 28.98 7.95 -9.00
CA THR A 254 30.40 7.91 -8.70
C THR A 254 31.12 7.00 -9.70
N ASN A 255 32.12 7.55 -10.41
CA ASN A 255 32.91 6.77 -11.33
C ASN A 255 33.80 5.78 -10.56
N VAL A 256 33.42 4.50 -10.62
CA VAL A 256 34.07 3.40 -9.87
C VAL A 256 35.53 3.30 -10.17
N MET A 257 35.96 3.47 -11.44
CA MET A 257 37.38 3.37 -11.80
C MET A 257 38.19 4.50 -11.21
N ASN A 258 37.69 5.74 -11.24
CA ASN A 258 38.37 6.89 -10.65
C ASN A 258 38.43 6.74 -9.13
N LEU A 259 37.40 6.23 -8.50
CA LEU A 259 37.36 5.96 -7.05
C LEU A 259 38.40 4.91 -6.68
N ILE A 260 38.49 3.79 -7.41
CA ILE A 260 39.49 2.73 -7.17
C ILE A 260 40.91 3.29 -7.33
N HIS A 261 41.19 4.05 -8.38
CA HIS A 261 42.49 4.69 -8.59
C HIS A 261 42.87 5.64 -7.45
N LEU A 262 41.90 6.44 -6.98
CA LEU A 262 42.10 7.33 -5.85
C LEU A 262 42.49 6.57 -4.59
N LEU A 263 41.78 5.49 -4.25
CA LEU A 263 42.01 4.69 -3.05
C LEU A 263 43.39 3.98 -3.12
N ILE A 264 43.74 3.41 -4.28
CA ILE A 264 45.05 2.76 -4.48
C ILE A 264 46.17 3.78 -4.31
N ASN A 265 46.08 4.99 -4.86
CA ASN A 265 47.10 6.03 -4.73
C ASN A 265 47.33 6.45 -3.28
N HIS A 266 46.31 6.25 -2.42
CA HIS A 266 46.42 6.49 -0.98
C HIS A 266 46.69 5.22 -0.16
N GLU A 267 47.15 4.13 -0.81
CA GLU A 267 47.43 2.85 -0.16
C GLU A 267 46.25 2.28 0.64
N ILE A 268 45.03 2.47 0.12
CA ILE A 268 43.82 1.90 0.65
C ILE A 268 43.39 0.73 -0.23
N GLU A 269 43.27 -0.44 0.38
CA GLU A 269 42.79 -1.64 -0.28
C GLU A 269 41.28 -1.73 -0.27
N VAL A 270 40.67 -1.88 -1.44
CA VAL A 270 39.26 -2.13 -1.61
C VAL A 270 38.95 -3.61 -1.37
N LYS A 271 38.16 -3.93 -0.36
CA LYS A 271 37.69 -5.28 -0.07
C LYS A 271 36.49 -5.65 -0.92
N GLU A 272 35.48 -4.77 -0.95
CA GLU A 272 34.30 -4.95 -1.72
C GLU A 272 33.84 -3.61 -2.30
N ILE A 273 33.29 -3.67 -3.50
CA ILE A 273 32.61 -2.55 -4.15
C ILE A 273 31.50 -3.10 -5.04
N PHE A 274 30.28 -2.66 -4.79
CA PHE A 274 29.10 -3.11 -5.53
C PHE A 274 28.04 -2.02 -5.52
N LYS A 275 27.13 -2.08 -6.51
CA LYS A 275 25.95 -1.23 -6.55
C LYS A 275 24.76 -2.00 -6.02
N GLN A 276 23.99 -1.36 -5.15
CA GLN A 276 22.79 -1.92 -4.58
C GLN A 276 21.71 -0.84 -4.49
N GLN A 277 20.49 -1.22 -4.84
CA GLN A 277 19.30 -0.42 -4.59
C GLN A 277 18.71 -0.85 -3.25
N MET A 278 18.38 0.13 -2.40
CA MET A 278 17.63 -0.15 -1.17
C MET A 278 16.26 -0.70 -1.53
N SER A 279 15.82 -1.79 -0.90
CA SER A 279 14.47 -2.28 -1.08
C SER A 279 13.45 -1.40 -0.34
N PHE A 280 12.20 -1.42 -0.77
CA PHE A 280 11.14 -0.72 -0.02
C PHE A 280 10.98 -1.31 1.38
N GLU A 281 11.16 -2.62 1.53
CA GLU A 281 11.14 -3.31 2.83
C GLU A 281 12.21 -2.75 3.79
N ASP A 282 13.44 -2.57 3.33
CA ASP A 282 14.52 -2.01 4.15
C ASP A 282 14.23 -0.55 4.54
N TYR A 283 13.75 0.25 3.59
CA TYR A 283 13.33 1.63 3.86
C TYR A 283 12.18 1.70 4.86
N TYR A 284 11.18 0.84 4.72
CA TYR A 284 10.08 0.73 5.68
C TYR A 284 10.58 0.42 7.10
N LEU A 285 11.50 -0.55 7.24
CA LEU A 285 12.08 -0.91 8.53
C LEU A 285 12.85 0.27 9.15
N THR A 286 13.58 1.04 8.35
CA THR A 286 14.26 2.26 8.82
C THR A 286 13.27 3.28 9.37
N LEU A 287 12.16 3.53 8.64
CA LEU A 287 11.12 4.47 9.08
C LEU A 287 10.47 4.06 10.41
N ILE A 288 10.26 2.75 10.63
CA ILE A 288 9.68 2.25 11.87
C ILE A 288 10.67 2.42 13.04
N GLN A 289 11.95 2.13 12.85
CA GLN A 289 12.99 2.28 13.88
C GLN A 289 13.17 3.75 14.28
N GLU A 290 13.24 4.68 13.33
CA GLU A 290 13.30 6.12 13.61
C GLU A 290 12.07 6.61 14.39
N GLY A 291 10.88 6.08 14.09
CA GLY A 291 9.63 6.37 14.81
C GLY A 291 9.66 5.90 16.26
N GLU A 292 10.25 4.74 16.54
CA GLU A 292 10.36 4.18 17.90
C GLU A 292 11.37 4.94 18.78
N GLU A 293 12.46 5.43 18.22
CA GLU A 293 13.43 6.25 18.93
C GLU A 293 12.84 7.60 19.39
N HIS A 294 11.97 8.19 18.56
CA HIS A 294 11.27 9.43 18.93
C HIS A 294 10.24 9.24 20.06
N ASP A 295 9.53 8.10 20.09
CA ASP A 295 8.56 7.79 21.15
C ASP A 295 9.23 7.48 22.51
N THR A 296 10.50 7.07 22.51
CA THR A 296 11.26 6.75 23.74
C THR A 296 11.85 8.01 24.41
N LEU A 297 11.85 9.15 23.71
CA LEU A 297 12.40 10.43 24.18
C LEU A 297 11.32 11.41 24.69
N LEU A 298 10.03 11.03 24.64
CA LEU A 298 8.87 11.77 25.17
C LEU A 298 8.24 11.02 26.36
#